data_93b50d509965ae4eda35a32421a6947c
#
_entry.id   93b50d509965ae4eda35a32421a6947c
#
_cell.length_a   1.000
_cell.length_b   1.000
_cell.length_c   1.000
_cell.angle_alpha   90.00
_cell.angle_beta   90.00
_cell.angle_gamma   90.00
#
_symmetry.space_group_name_H-M   'P 1'
#
loop_
_entity.id
_entity.type
_entity.pdbx_description
1 polymer ?
#
loop_
_entity_poly.entity_id
_entity_poly.type
_entity_poly.pdbx_seq_one_letter_code
_entity_poly.pdbx_strand_id
1 'polypeptide(L)'
;VDSLVGSEMCIRDSYYTVQIKRGVIMGEYIENFVDALPDPKRVKEIKKDLESKGVKYIYSHWIDFLGSPKTKPMPISDFEDLCAGKGPQFAVHSVSFVPELGPADNDQIPVPDLDSLLICPWDKTCAWVFSDLWWNGKPYDVCPRQTLKKQIKKNAEADLKFYVGMEPEFFVMKWEDGKPVKAIDRDPIPLRRQAFGYDSEYSIEGMDFLKEIIDILNEDLKWDLHDVVAEGAYGQYELDFGYTDMLGMADRFIFLRVLLKEIAKKHGYFISFMPKTQISDWRSGAHINHSVESISEKNKNIYKDGDKFSARAMNAVAGMLEHGAAITALACPTVNSYNGFVPSVEGLDGGMHTWAPTHMTYGSNNRSAMIRLPQNRFCIEDRASDLTQNPYLTFTLLSAAVTKGITENMQPPEATNKSLYDITEEEGKKIKTLPRNLLEAIDAFKADPLTKEVFSEAMLNNFIGYKYDEWSRYHTTTTDWEI
;
A
#
# COMPACT_ATOMS: atom_id res chain seq x y z
N VAL A 1 1.90 2.35 47.66
CA VAL A 1 0.96 2.76 46.58
C VAL A 1 1.03 4.27 46.34
N ASP A 2 1.37 5.06 47.35
CA ASP A 2 1.44 6.54 47.22
C ASP A 2 2.68 7.09 46.50
N SER A 3 3.66 6.25 46.17
CA SER A 3 4.90 6.70 45.48
C SER A 3 4.81 6.65 43.93
N LEU A 4 3.81 5.97 43.34
CA LEU A 4 3.65 5.87 41.90
C LEU A 4 2.73 6.95 41.31
N VAL A 5 1.77 7.47 42.09
CA VAL A 5 0.86 8.54 41.63
C VAL A 5 1.59 9.90 41.61
N GLY A 6 2.64 10.08 42.45
CA GLY A 6 3.44 11.29 42.43
C GLY A 6 4.39 11.42 41.21
N SER A 7 4.77 10.33 40.57
CA SER A 7 5.71 10.38 39.45
C SER A 7 5.04 10.75 38.09
N GLU A 8 3.78 10.37 37.87
CA GLU A 8 3.07 10.75 36.65
C GLU A 8 2.62 12.22 36.63
N MET A 9 2.23 12.77 37.79
CA MET A 9 1.94 14.20 37.89
C MET A 9 3.23 15.05 37.76
N CYS A 10 4.37 14.57 38.29
CA CYS A 10 5.65 15.26 38.11
C CYS A 10 6.13 15.24 36.64
N ILE A 11 5.80 14.21 35.85
CA ILE A 11 6.16 14.15 34.44
C ILE A 11 5.33 15.17 33.61
N ARG A 12 4.03 15.31 33.90
CA ARG A 12 3.20 16.33 33.25
C ARG A 12 3.66 17.76 33.62
N ASP A 13 3.90 18.01 34.89
CA ASP A 13 4.35 19.33 35.33
C ASP A 13 5.79 19.65 34.90
N SER A 14 6.68 18.66 34.80
CA SER A 14 8.04 18.86 34.29
C SER A 14 8.04 19.16 32.79
N TYR A 15 7.13 18.59 32.03
CA TYR A 15 6.95 18.93 30.59
C TYR A 15 6.50 20.40 30.44
N TYR A 16 5.51 20.83 31.21
CA TYR A 16 5.06 22.23 31.17
C TYR A 16 6.16 23.20 31.62
N THR A 17 6.94 22.85 32.63
CA THR A 17 8.02 23.72 33.15
C THR A 17 9.24 23.79 32.25
N VAL A 18 9.56 22.71 31.53
CA VAL A 18 10.63 22.68 30.51
C VAL A 18 10.20 23.44 29.24
N GLN A 19 8.92 23.38 28.87
CA GLN A 19 8.38 24.14 27.75
C GLN A 19 8.37 25.64 27.99
N ILE A 20 8.06 26.10 29.19
CA ILE A 20 8.10 27.54 29.57
C ILE A 20 9.55 28.09 29.56
N LYS A 21 10.55 27.30 29.91
CA LYS A 21 11.96 27.74 29.84
C LYS A 21 12.56 27.72 28.42
N ARG A 22 11.93 27.00 27.47
CA ARG A 22 12.28 26.94 26.02
C ARG A 22 11.28 27.69 25.13
N GLY A 23 10.56 28.68 25.69
CA GLY A 23 9.44 29.36 25.04
C GLY A 23 9.72 29.97 23.66
N VAL A 24 10.99 30.32 23.36
CA VAL A 24 11.40 30.81 22.04
C VAL A 24 11.40 29.68 21.00
N ILE A 25 11.77 28.46 21.39
CA ILE A 25 11.84 27.31 20.45
C ILE A 25 10.45 26.76 20.15
N MET A 26 9.52 26.78 21.11
CA MET A 26 8.14 26.32 20.87
C MET A 26 7.32 27.25 19.98
N GLY A 27 7.52 28.55 20.06
CA GLY A 27 6.88 29.51 19.17
C GLY A 27 7.25 29.26 17.70
N GLU A 28 8.54 29.17 17.38
CA GLU A 28 9.02 28.83 16.04
C GLU A 28 8.57 27.43 15.59
N TYR A 29 8.48 26.47 16.47
CA TYR A 29 8.10 25.10 16.15
C TYR A 29 6.62 24.96 15.80
N ILE A 30 5.75 25.74 16.45
CA ILE A 30 4.30 25.78 16.19
C ILE A 30 3.98 26.68 14.99
N GLU A 31 4.63 27.83 14.85
CA GLU A 31 4.39 28.79 13.77
C GLU A 31 4.65 28.19 12.38
N ASN A 32 5.60 27.27 12.25
CA ASN A 32 5.98 26.69 10.95
C ASN A 32 4.98 25.68 10.37
N PHE A 33 4.00 25.19 11.13
CA PHE A 33 2.98 24.27 10.60
C PHE A 33 1.52 24.67 10.90
N VAL A 34 1.31 25.90 11.35
CA VAL A 34 -0.05 26.44 11.63
C VAL A 34 -0.97 26.30 10.40
N ASP A 35 -0.44 26.54 9.20
CA ASP A 35 -1.20 26.42 7.95
C ASP A 35 -1.57 24.96 7.59
N ALA A 36 -0.91 23.97 8.22
CA ALA A 36 -1.21 22.55 8.02
C ALA A 36 -2.23 22.02 9.02
N LEU A 37 -2.54 22.77 10.07
CA LEU A 37 -3.49 22.34 11.10
C LEU A 37 -4.93 22.45 10.56
N PRO A 38 -5.79 21.51 10.93
CA PRO A 38 -7.22 21.57 10.60
C PRO A 38 -7.90 22.83 11.16
N ASP A 39 -8.91 23.36 10.42
CA ASP A 39 -9.73 24.49 10.88
C ASP A 39 -10.41 24.16 12.23
N PRO A 40 -10.21 24.98 13.28
CA PRO A 40 -10.76 24.73 14.61
C PRO A 40 -12.30 24.67 14.65
N LYS A 41 -13.01 25.34 13.74
CA LYS A 41 -14.47 25.24 13.65
C LYS A 41 -14.87 23.86 13.15
N ARG A 42 -14.26 23.40 12.06
CA ARG A 42 -14.47 22.06 11.50
C ARG A 42 -14.13 20.97 12.53
N VAL A 43 -13.07 21.14 13.30
CA VAL A 43 -12.67 20.22 14.38
C VAL A 43 -13.78 20.06 15.41
N LYS A 44 -14.37 21.17 15.89
CA LYS A 44 -15.47 21.15 16.87
C LYS A 44 -16.73 20.50 16.32
N GLU A 45 -17.06 20.77 15.07
CA GLU A 45 -18.22 20.17 14.39
C GLU A 45 -18.05 18.66 14.27
N ILE A 46 -16.89 18.19 13.82
CA ILE A 46 -16.56 16.76 13.72
C ILE A 46 -16.57 16.08 15.09
N LYS A 47 -15.96 16.68 16.11
CA LYS A 47 -15.97 16.12 17.47
C LYS A 47 -17.38 15.88 17.96
N LYS A 48 -18.26 16.91 17.83
CA LYS A 48 -19.67 16.80 18.21
C LYS A 48 -20.42 15.72 17.44
N ASP A 49 -20.16 15.58 16.14
CA ASP A 49 -20.75 14.52 15.31
C ASP A 49 -20.28 13.13 15.77
N LEU A 50 -19.00 12.94 16.01
CA LEU A 50 -18.43 11.69 16.51
C LEU A 50 -19.01 11.31 17.89
N GLU A 51 -19.08 12.27 18.83
CA GLU A 51 -19.67 12.07 20.15
C GLU A 51 -21.16 11.68 20.05
N SER A 52 -21.91 12.30 19.13
CA SER A 52 -23.32 11.98 18.89
C SER A 52 -23.52 10.57 18.34
N LYS A 53 -22.53 10.02 17.64
CA LYS A 53 -22.49 8.65 17.11
C LYS A 53 -21.92 7.63 18.11
N GLY A 54 -21.58 8.06 19.32
CA GLY A 54 -21.10 7.19 20.40
C GLY A 54 -19.60 6.89 20.36
N VAL A 55 -18.82 7.61 19.54
CA VAL A 55 -17.38 7.49 19.50
C VAL A 55 -16.76 8.00 20.82
N LYS A 56 -15.85 7.23 21.38
CA LYS A 56 -15.16 7.51 22.64
C LYS A 56 -13.65 7.61 22.49
N TYR A 57 -13.11 6.96 21.48
CA TYR A 57 -11.67 6.82 21.26
C TYR A 57 -11.29 7.21 19.84
N ILE A 58 -10.17 7.89 19.70
CA ILE A 58 -9.58 8.27 18.42
C ILE A 58 -8.26 7.53 18.25
N TYR A 59 -8.11 6.87 17.12
CA TYR A 59 -6.88 6.27 16.66
C TYR A 59 -6.24 7.19 15.61
N SER A 60 -5.25 8.00 16.02
CA SER A 60 -4.43 8.78 15.12
C SER A 60 -3.35 7.89 14.53
N HIS A 61 -3.44 7.58 13.23
CA HIS A 61 -2.53 6.66 12.55
C HIS A 61 -1.51 7.40 11.72
N TRP A 62 -0.26 6.99 11.83
CA TRP A 62 0.79 7.32 10.88
C TRP A 62 1.37 6.03 10.28
N ILE A 63 2.02 6.15 9.15
CA ILE A 63 2.51 4.99 8.41
C ILE A 63 4.04 4.97 8.47
N ASP A 64 4.60 3.83 8.81
CA ASP A 64 6.04 3.63 8.70
C ASP A 64 6.46 3.39 7.24
N PHE A 65 7.76 3.40 6.97
CA PHE A 65 8.27 3.24 5.61
C PHE A 65 8.02 1.84 5.01
N LEU A 66 7.68 0.84 5.83
CA LEU A 66 7.25 -0.49 5.38
C LEU A 66 5.74 -0.56 5.05
N GLY A 67 5.00 0.52 5.29
CA GLY A 67 3.55 0.56 5.07
C GLY A 67 2.74 -0.01 6.22
N SER A 68 3.31 -0.13 7.43
CA SER A 68 2.58 -0.56 8.62
C SER A 68 1.95 0.64 9.33
N PRO A 69 0.64 0.62 9.62
CA PRO A 69 0.02 1.66 10.41
C PRO A 69 0.45 1.56 11.88
N LYS A 70 0.85 2.69 12.43
CA LYS A 70 1.18 2.89 13.85
C LYS A 70 0.19 3.86 14.46
N THR A 71 -0.12 3.73 15.74
CA THR A 71 -1.09 4.61 16.40
C THR A 71 -0.80 4.79 17.88
N LYS A 72 -1.26 5.91 18.40
CA LYS A 72 -1.49 6.12 19.84
C LYS A 72 -2.98 6.41 20.04
N PRO A 73 -3.77 5.47 20.59
CA PRO A 73 -5.16 5.71 20.92
C PRO A 73 -5.29 6.82 21.98
N MET A 74 -6.35 7.63 21.84
CA MET A 74 -6.63 8.70 22.80
C MET A 74 -8.15 8.82 23.03
N PRO A 75 -8.59 9.37 24.18
CA PRO A 75 -9.99 9.68 24.40
C PRO A 75 -10.44 10.82 23.47
N ILE A 76 -11.71 10.82 23.09
CA ILE A 76 -12.28 11.86 22.20
C ILE A 76 -12.21 13.27 22.82
N SER A 77 -12.11 13.38 24.16
CA SER A 77 -11.89 14.66 24.85
C SER A 77 -10.69 15.41 24.30
N ASP A 78 -9.63 14.70 23.91
CA ASP A 78 -8.35 15.24 23.51
C ASP A 78 -8.23 15.46 21.98
N PHE A 79 -9.35 15.25 21.24
CA PHE A 79 -9.37 15.38 19.78
C PHE A 79 -9.01 16.79 19.28
N GLU A 80 -9.44 17.82 20.02
CA GLU A 80 -9.11 19.22 19.67
C GLU A 80 -7.62 19.49 19.86
N ASP A 81 -6.99 18.93 20.91
CA ASP A 81 -5.56 19.06 21.13
C ASP A 81 -4.73 18.29 20.09
N LEU A 82 -5.20 17.10 19.65
CA LEU A 82 -4.61 16.39 18.53
C LEU A 82 -4.60 17.27 17.28
N CYS A 83 -5.76 17.84 16.93
CA CYS A 83 -5.90 18.69 15.75
C CYS A 83 -5.13 20.03 15.86
N ALA A 84 -4.83 20.48 17.07
CA ALA A 84 -4.00 21.66 17.33
C ALA A 84 -2.48 21.36 17.33
N GLY A 85 -2.05 20.15 16.95
CA GLY A 85 -0.64 19.75 16.99
C GLY A 85 -0.08 19.56 18.39
N LYS A 86 -0.95 19.45 19.41
CA LYS A 86 -0.62 19.21 20.80
C LYS A 86 -0.89 17.76 21.24
N GLY A 87 -1.26 16.92 20.30
CA GLY A 87 -1.57 15.51 20.53
C GLY A 87 -0.35 14.68 20.90
N PRO A 88 -0.49 13.36 20.98
CA PRO A 88 0.57 12.48 21.42
C PRO A 88 1.75 12.54 20.44
N GLN A 89 2.88 12.96 20.98
CA GLN A 89 4.17 12.93 20.29
C GLN A 89 4.82 11.55 20.47
N PHE A 90 5.76 11.20 19.59
CA PHE A 90 6.44 9.91 19.65
C PHE A 90 7.84 9.97 19.06
N ALA A 91 8.69 9.06 19.53
CA ALA A 91 10.07 8.97 19.08
C ALA A 91 10.17 8.58 17.60
N VAL A 92 11.10 9.17 16.88
CA VAL A 92 11.34 8.98 15.44
C VAL A 92 11.49 7.51 15.04
N HIS A 93 12.04 6.67 15.90
CA HIS A 93 12.26 5.24 15.65
C HIS A 93 10.99 4.45 15.32
N SER A 94 9.80 4.97 15.63
CA SER A 94 8.55 4.28 15.32
C SER A 94 8.19 4.28 13.84
N VAL A 95 8.88 5.08 13.02
CA VAL A 95 8.56 5.29 11.60
C VAL A 95 9.61 4.68 10.70
N SER A 96 10.85 4.68 11.14
CA SER A 96 11.98 4.26 10.32
C SER A 96 13.18 3.85 11.19
N PHE A 97 13.98 2.95 10.67
CA PHE A 97 15.31 2.70 11.18
C PHE A 97 16.26 3.77 10.63
N VAL A 98 16.27 4.94 11.25
CA VAL A 98 17.23 6.00 10.92
C VAL A 98 18.38 5.89 11.90
N PRO A 99 19.48 5.20 11.56
CA PRO A 99 20.57 4.91 12.51
C PRO A 99 21.24 6.19 13.05
N GLU A 100 21.15 7.27 12.30
CA GLU A 100 21.68 8.59 12.67
C GLU A 100 20.82 9.34 13.71
N LEU A 101 19.57 8.89 13.97
CA LEU A 101 18.69 9.47 14.96
C LEU A 101 18.68 8.64 16.25
N GLY A 102 18.76 9.30 17.39
CA GLY A 102 18.90 8.67 18.68
C GLY A 102 17.87 9.13 19.71
N PRO A 103 17.99 8.65 20.95
CA PRO A 103 17.04 8.97 22.02
C PRO A 103 17.08 10.45 22.47
N ALA A 104 18.04 11.23 21.99
CA ALA A 104 18.15 12.65 22.26
C ALA A 104 17.49 13.54 21.19
N ASP A 105 17.02 12.94 20.11
CA ASP A 105 16.33 13.66 19.04
C ASP A 105 14.90 14.01 19.43
N ASN A 106 14.38 15.10 18.85
CA ASN A 106 13.04 15.58 19.12
C ASN A 106 11.98 14.56 18.65
N ASP A 107 10.86 14.52 19.37
CA ASP A 107 9.70 13.74 18.99
C ASP A 107 9.04 14.25 17.71
N GLN A 108 8.35 13.34 17.05
CA GLN A 108 7.48 13.64 15.89
C GLN A 108 6.08 14.03 16.36
N ILE A 109 5.44 14.89 15.57
CA ILE A 109 4.08 15.34 15.78
C ILE A 109 3.19 14.81 14.65
N PRO A 110 2.17 13.99 14.95
CA PRO A 110 1.15 13.61 13.99
C PRO A 110 0.12 14.74 13.86
N VAL A 111 -0.12 15.20 12.63
CA VAL A 111 -1.17 16.16 12.29
C VAL A 111 -2.25 15.41 11.53
N PRO A 112 -3.48 15.29 12.07
CA PRO A 112 -4.53 14.49 11.45
C PRO A 112 -5.07 15.14 10.18
N ASP A 113 -5.28 14.32 9.16
CA ASP A 113 -6.01 14.68 7.95
C ASP A 113 -7.49 14.31 8.11
N LEU A 114 -8.32 15.31 8.42
CA LEU A 114 -9.74 15.10 8.74
C LEU A 114 -10.57 14.56 7.56
N ASP A 115 -10.06 14.63 6.33
CA ASP A 115 -10.71 14.04 5.16
C ASP A 115 -10.57 12.51 5.13
N SER A 116 -9.61 11.97 5.89
CA SER A 116 -9.38 10.53 6.04
C SER A 116 -10.11 9.91 7.24
N LEU A 117 -10.87 10.71 8.01
CA LEU A 117 -11.50 10.25 9.24
C LEU A 117 -12.70 9.34 8.93
N LEU A 118 -12.76 8.21 9.64
CA LEU A 118 -13.87 7.26 9.56
C LEU A 118 -14.12 6.59 10.93
N ILE A 119 -15.35 6.10 11.13
CA ILE A 119 -15.69 5.28 12.30
C ILE A 119 -15.31 3.83 12.00
N CYS A 120 -14.62 3.17 12.94
CA CYS A 120 -14.17 1.80 12.75
C CYS A 120 -15.36 0.84 12.62
N PRO A 121 -15.51 0.09 11.52
CA PRO A 121 -16.64 -0.82 11.34
C PRO A 121 -16.69 -1.95 12.39
N TRP A 122 -15.54 -2.41 12.86
CA TRP A 122 -15.42 -3.49 13.85
C TRP A 122 -15.67 -3.04 15.29
N ASP A 123 -15.60 -1.73 15.57
CA ASP A 123 -15.89 -1.13 16.87
C ASP A 123 -16.37 0.32 16.69
N LYS A 124 -17.66 0.53 16.69
CA LYS A 124 -18.28 1.86 16.48
C LYS A 124 -17.97 2.88 17.59
N THR A 125 -17.36 2.47 18.70
CA THR A 125 -16.88 3.40 19.73
C THR A 125 -15.53 4.05 19.39
N CYS A 126 -14.91 3.61 18.30
CA CYS A 126 -13.59 4.06 17.85
C CYS A 126 -13.68 4.77 16.49
N ALA A 127 -12.89 5.81 16.32
CA ALA A 127 -12.68 6.45 15.02
C ALA A 127 -11.21 6.38 14.64
N TRP A 128 -10.96 6.22 13.34
CA TRP A 128 -9.68 6.15 12.68
C TRP A 128 -9.41 7.44 11.92
N VAL A 129 -8.21 7.99 12.04
CA VAL A 129 -7.76 9.12 11.20
C VAL A 129 -6.32 8.92 10.81
N PHE A 130 -5.97 9.17 9.54
CA PHE A 130 -4.57 9.22 9.11
C PHE A 130 -3.96 10.58 9.44
N SER A 131 -2.69 10.56 9.82
CA SER A 131 -1.94 11.74 10.21
C SER A 131 -0.66 11.87 9.40
N ASP A 132 -0.39 13.10 8.99
CA ASP A 132 0.88 13.49 8.40
C ASP A 132 1.90 13.78 9.49
N LEU A 133 3.16 13.37 9.28
CA LEU A 133 4.19 13.55 10.29
C LEU A 133 4.98 14.83 10.09
N TRP A 134 5.19 15.52 11.20
CA TRP A 134 6.01 16.73 11.28
C TRP A 134 7.15 16.53 12.28
N TRP A 135 8.31 17.03 11.90
CA TRP A 135 9.52 16.93 12.72
C TRP A 135 10.31 18.25 12.64
N ASN A 136 10.67 18.82 13.78
CA ASN A 136 11.37 20.10 13.86
C ASN A 136 10.69 21.22 13.05
N GLY A 137 9.35 21.29 13.12
CA GLY A 137 8.55 22.32 12.44
C GLY A 137 8.43 22.18 10.93
N LYS A 138 8.82 21.02 10.36
CA LYS A 138 8.77 20.75 8.92
C LYS A 138 8.07 19.41 8.66
N PRO A 139 7.47 19.21 7.46
CA PRO A 139 7.07 17.89 7.02
C PRO A 139 8.23 16.92 7.16
N TYR A 140 7.96 15.75 7.75
CA TYR A 140 9.02 14.75 7.95
C TYR A 140 9.33 14.04 6.62
N ASP A 141 10.59 14.12 6.18
CA ASP A 141 11.02 13.64 4.86
C ASP A 141 10.97 12.11 4.68
N VAL A 142 10.82 11.35 5.79
CA VAL A 142 10.65 9.89 5.76
C VAL A 142 9.19 9.48 5.98
N CYS A 143 8.25 10.43 6.08
CA CYS A 143 6.82 10.13 6.12
C CYS A 143 6.30 9.72 4.74
N PRO A 144 5.87 8.45 4.54
CA PRO A 144 5.41 7.99 3.22
C PRO A 144 4.22 8.78 2.70
N ARG A 145 3.26 9.11 3.58
CA ARG A 145 2.05 9.84 3.20
C ARG A 145 2.36 11.27 2.74
N GLN A 146 3.28 11.96 3.43
CA GLN A 146 3.78 13.28 3.01
C GLN A 146 4.54 13.20 1.67
N THR A 147 5.32 12.13 1.46
CA THR A 147 6.04 11.90 0.21
C THR A 147 5.07 11.77 -0.97
N LEU A 148 3.97 11.03 -0.80
CA LEU A 148 2.94 10.93 -1.83
C LEU A 148 2.23 12.28 -2.07
N LYS A 149 1.85 13.01 -1.02
CA LYS A 149 1.22 14.35 -1.15
C LYS A 149 2.12 15.32 -1.93
N LYS A 150 3.44 15.28 -1.69
CA LYS A 150 4.42 16.06 -2.44
C LYS A 150 4.45 15.68 -3.92
N GLN A 151 4.39 14.38 -4.23
CA GLN A 151 4.35 13.91 -5.62
C GLN A 151 3.02 14.27 -6.31
N ILE A 152 1.89 14.14 -5.63
CA ILE A 152 0.58 14.55 -6.15
C ILE A 152 0.61 16.05 -6.56
N LYS A 153 1.25 16.90 -5.75
CA LYS A 153 1.42 18.32 -6.11
C LYS A 153 2.25 18.48 -7.38
N LYS A 154 3.37 17.76 -7.51
CA LYS A 154 4.20 17.80 -8.74
C LYS A 154 3.42 17.30 -9.97
N ASN A 155 2.62 16.24 -9.82
CA ASN A 155 1.77 15.75 -10.89
C ASN A 155 0.74 16.82 -11.32
N ALA A 156 0.16 17.53 -10.36
CA ALA A 156 -0.78 18.63 -10.64
C ALA A 156 -0.13 19.82 -11.35
N GLU A 157 1.13 20.14 -11.06
CA GLU A 157 1.92 21.15 -11.78
C GLU A 157 2.13 20.76 -13.27
N ALA A 158 2.09 19.45 -13.57
CA ALA A 158 2.11 18.92 -14.94
C ALA A 158 0.70 18.74 -15.56
N ASP A 159 -0.35 19.30 -14.95
CA ASP A 159 -1.75 19.17 -15.36
C ASP A 159 -2.31 17.73 -15.25
N LEU A 160 -1.78 16.92 -14.34
CA LEU A 160 -2.14 15.49 -14.19
C LEU A 160 -2.79 15.21 -12.83
N LYS A 161 -3.99 14.63 -12.86
CA LYS A 161 -4.69 14.12 -11.69
C LYS A 161 -4.88 12.60 -11.84
N PHE A 162 -4.33 11.85 -10.91
CA PHE A 162 -4.39 10.39 -10.92
C PHE A 162 -5.57 9.85 -10.14
N TYR A 163 -6.20 8.83 -10.71
CA TYR A 163 -7.15 7.96 -10.04
C TYR A 163 -6.59 6.55 -10.04
N VAL A 164 -6.79 5.84 -8.93
CA VAL A 164 -6.25 4.49 -8.72
C VAL A 164 -7.34 3.57 -8.22
N GLY A 165 -7.41 2.38 -8.81
CA GLY A 165 -8.14 1.21 -8.31
C GLY A 165 -7.14 0.11 -7.96
N MET A 166 -7.43 -0.64 -6.91
CA MET A 166 -6.63 -1.78 -6.47
C MET A 166 -7.46 -3.05 -6.50
N GLU A 167 -6.84 -4.15 -6.89
CA GLU A 167 -7.39 -5.51 -6.89
C GLU A 167 -6.58 -6.35 -5.88
N PRO A 168 -6.87 -6.27 -4.56
CA PRO A 168 -6.12 -6.98 -3.53
C PRO A 168 -6.55 -8.44 -3.40
N GLU A 169 -5.59 -9.36 -3.59
CA GLU A 169 -5.76 -10.80 -3.40
C GLU A 169 -5.15 -11.25 -2.07
N PHE A 170 -5.86 -12.02 -1.27
CA PHE A 170 -5.42 -12.45 0.05
C PHE A 170 -5.89 -13.86 0.38
N PHE A 171 -5.20 -14.50 1.34
CA PHE A 171 -5.60 -15.80 1.87
C PHE A 171 -6.33 -15.68 3.21
N VAL A 172 -7.46 -16.40 3.33
CA VAL A 172 -8.15 -16.63 4.60
C VAL A 172 -7.61 -17.91 5.23
N MET A 173 -7.01 -17.77 6.42
CA MET A 173 -6.27 -18.83 7.10
C MET A 173 -6.87 -19.11 8.48
N LYS A 174 -6.62 -20.30 9.01
CA LYS A 174 -6.91 -20.70 10.40
C LYS A 174 -5.70 -21.42 11.02
N TRP A 175 -5.71 -21.53 12.32
CA TRP A 175 -4.75 -22.35 13.03
C TRP A 175 -5.35 -23.75 13.27
N GLU A 176 -4.62 -24.79 12.91
CA GLU A 176 -4.96 -26.19 13.14
C GLU A 176 -3.71 -26.94 13.62
N ASP A 177 -3.79 -27.58 14.78
CA ASP A 177 -2.66 -28.27 15.43
C ASP A 177 -1.35 -27.41 15.53
N GLY A 178 -1.51 -26.12 15.79
CA GLY A 178 -0.39 -25.18 15.92
C GLY A 178 0.25 -24.74 14.60
N LYS A 179 -0.35 -25.08 13.47
CA LYS A 179 0.12 -24.71 12.12
C LYS A 179 -0.89 -23.82 11.42
N PRO A 180 -0.43 -22.84 10.60
CA PRO A 180 -1.30 -22.10 9.73
C PRO A 180 -1.76 -22.99 8.57
N VAL A 181 -3.07 -23.10 8.39
CA VAL A 181 -3.68 -23.80 7.26
C VAL A 181 -4.72 -22.89 6.59
N LYS A 182 -5.10 -23.17 5.35
CA LYS A 182 -6.18 -22.46 4.68
C LYS A 182 -7.49 -22.68 5.44
N ALA A 183 -8.27 -21.63 5.66
CA ALA A 183 -9.54 -21.72 6.36
C ALA A 183 -10.54 -22.55 5.57
N ILE A 184 -10.50 -22.43 4.25
CA ILE A 184 -11.28 -23.18 3.29
C ILE A 184 -10.28 -24.00 2.48
N ASP A 185 -10.18 -25.26 2.79
CA ASP A 185 -9.34 -26.23 2.08
C ASP A 185 -10.19 -27.48 1.91
N ARG A 186 -10.39 -27.86 0.66
CA ARG A 186 -10.99 -29.15 0.35
C ARG A 186 -9.89 -30.16 0.16
N ASP A 187 -10.10 -31.35 0.67
CA ASP A 187 -9.25 -32.49 0.33
C ASP A 187 -9.04 -32.53 -1.19
N PRO A 188 -7.80 -32.52 -1.66
CA PRO A 188 -7.54 -32.50 -3.09
C PRO A 188 -8.21 -33.72 -3.70
N ILE A 189 -9.23 -33.48 -4.52
CA ILE A 189 -9.71 -34.54 -5.40
C ILE A 189 -8.52 -34.83 -6.33
N PRO A 190 -7.92 -36.04 -6.29
CA PRO A 190 -6.63 -36.33 -6.92
C PRO A 190 -6.54 -36.01 -8.41
N LEU A 191 -7.67 -35.75 -9.06
CA LEU A 191 -7.79 -35.48 -10.48
C LEU A 191 -8.04 -33.99 -10.80
N ARG A 192 -8.32 -33.14 -9.81
CA ARG A 192 -8.49 -31.69 -10.03
C ARG A 192 -7.21 -30.96 -9.64
N ARG A 193 -6.27 -30.91 -10.56
CA ARG A 193 -5.03 -30.12 -10.46
C ARG A 193 -5.10 -28.77 -11.16
N GLN A 194 -6.30 -28.28 -11.47
CA GLN A 194 -6.48 -27.03 -12.21
C GLN A 194 -6.92 -25.91 -11.27
N ALA A 195 -6.66 -24.68 -11.68
CA ALA A 195 -7.17 -23.49 -11.02
C ALA A 195 -8.70 -23.57 -10.85
N PHE A 196 -9.15 -23.28 -9.64
CA PHE A 196 -10.56 -23.33 -9.24
C PHE A 196 -11.19 -21.95 -9.24
N GLY A 197 -10.54 -20.95 -9.85
CA GLY A 197 -11.08 -19.61 -9.94
C GLY A 197 -12.54 -19.61 -10.38
N TYR A 198 -13.36 -18.81 -9.69
CA TYR A 198 -14.80 -18.67 -9.94
C TYR A 198 -15.65 -19.91 -9.62
N ASP A 199 -15.12 -20.93 -8.95
CA ASP A 199 -15.90 -22.12 -8.57
C ASP A 199 -17.04 -21.74 -7.61
N SER A 200 -18.29 -22.12 -7.97
CA SER A 200 -19.48 -21.69 -7.23
C SER A 200 -19.53 -22.25 -5.81
N GLU A 201 -19.19 -23.53 -5.62
CA GLU A 201 -19.21 -24.15 -4.29
C GLU A 201 -18.19 -23.49 -3.37
N TYR A 202 -17.02 -23.20 -3.92
CA TYR A 202 -15.93 -22.55 -3.23
C TYR A 202 -16.27 -21.08 -2.88
N SER A 203 -16.87 -20.35 -3.81
CA SER A 203 -17.35 -18.99 -3.55
C SER A 203 -18.40 -18.97 -2.45
N ILE A 204 -19.33 -19.94 -2.43
CA ILE A 204 -20.39 -20.04 -1.42
C ILE A 204 -19.82 -20.33 -0.03
N GLU A 205 -18.81 -21.22 0.08
CA GLU A 205 -18.20 -21.58 1.37
C GLU A 205 -17.52 -20.39 2.08
N GLY A 206 -16.95 -19.47 1.32
CA GLY A 206 -16.35 -18.24 1.85
C GLY A 206 -17.34 -17.18 2.30
N MET A 207 -18.62 -17.29 1.91
CA MET A 207 -19.58 -16.19 2.02
C MET A 207 -19.93 -15.77 3.45
N ASP A 208 -19.85 -16.62 4.45
CA ASP A 208 -20.17 -16.19 5.82
C ASP A 208 -19.22 -15.14 6.35
N PHE A 209 -17.93 -15.23 6.00
CA PHE A 209 -16.93 -14.21 6.28
C PHE A 209 -17.04 -13.02 5.30
N LEU A 210 -17.17 -13.30 4.01
CA LEU A 210 -17.13 -12.29 2.94
C LEU A 210 -18.35 -11.38 2.95
N LYS A 211 -19.56 -11.85 3.35
CA LYS A 211 -20.75 -11.01 3.48
C LYS A 211 -20.52 -9.84 4.42
N GLU A 212 -19.92 -10.07 5.59
CA GLU A 212 -19.62 -8.97 6.52
C GLU A 212 -18.69 -7.94 5.89
N ILE A 213 -17.68 -8.38 5.11
CA ILE A 213 -16.79 -7.48 4.37
C ILE A 213 -17.54 -6.69 3.30
N ILE A 214 -18.39 -7.37 2.51
CA ILE A 214 -19.20 -6.75 1.45
C ILE A 214 -20.09 -5.66 2.04
N ASP A 215 -20.82 -5.97 3.11
CA ASP A 215 -21.73 -5.03 3.77
C ASP A 215 -20.97 -3.81 4.31
N ILE A 216 -19.84 -4.03 4.97
CA ILE A 216 -18.98 -2.94 5.47
C ILE A 216 -18.49 -2.04 4.34
N LEU A 217 -17.96 -2.62 3.26
CA LEU A 217 -17.41 -1.84 2.15
C LEU A 217 -18.49 -1.02 1.43
N ASN A 218 -19.70 -1.58 1.26
CA ASN A 218 -20.78 -0.93 0.55
C ASN A 218 -21.65 -0.04 1.44
N GLU A 219 -22.01 -0.50 2.65
CA GLU A 219 -22.97 0.20 3.50
C GLU A 219 -22.32 1.19 4.46
N ASP A 220 -21.22 0.80 5.11
CA ASP A 220 -20.54 1.66 6.08
C ASP A 220 -19.58 2.65 5.39
N LEU A 221 -18.71 2.14 4.50
CA LEU A 221 -17.59 2.89 3.92
C LEU A 221 -17.91 3.53 2.56
N LYS A 222 -18.94 3.04 1.86
CA LYS A 222 -19.34 3.52 0.53
C LYS A 222 -18.20 3.44 -0.50
N TRP A 223 -17.43 2.33 -0.48
CA TRP A 223 -16.32 2.13 -1.39
C TRP A 223 -16.71 1.49 -2.71
N ASP A 224 -18.00 1.18 -2.90
CA ASP A 224 -18.53 0.65 -4.15
C ASP A 224 -17.86 -0.67 -4.55
N LEU A 225 -17.99 -1.70 -3.69
CA LEU A 225 -17.51 -3.04 -4.01
C LEU A 225 -18.34 -3.62 -5.14
N HIS A 226 -17.68 -3.99 -6.23
CA HIS A 226 -18.30 -4.52 -7.43
C HIS A 226 -18.49 -6.03 -7.36
N ASP A 227 -17.44 -6.74 -7.01
CA ASP A 227 -17.48 -8.19 -6.81
C ASP A 227 -16.39 -8.71 -5.86
N VAL A 228 -16.52 -9.99 -5.53
CA VAL A 228 -15.56 -10.77 -4.76
C VAL A 228 -15.23 -12.00 -5.58
N VAL A 229 -13.97 -12.17 -5.87
CA VAL A 229 -13.48 -13.26 -6.69
C VAL A 229 -12.93 -14.36 -5.79
N ALA A 230 -13.37 -15.61 -6.00
CA ALA A 230 -12.67 -16.78 -5.51
C ALA A 230 -11.54 -17.10 -6.50
N GLU A 231 -10.31 -16.93 -6.07
CA GLU A 231 -9.11 -17.05 -6.88
C GLU A 231 -8.68 -18.50 -7.14
N GLY A 232 -7.56 -18.68 -7.85
CA GLY A 232 -7.10 -19.98 -8.30
C GLY A 232 -6.63 -20.95 -7.19
N ALA A 233 -6.40 -20.48 -5.97
CA ALA A 233 -6.04 -21.29 -4.83
C ALA A 233 -7.16 -21.32 -3.78
N TYR A 234 -7.35 -22.47 -3.11
CA TYR A 234 -8.30 -22.53 -2.00
C TYR A 234 -7.92 -21.54 -0.90
N GLY A 235 -8.93 -20.87 -0.31
CA GLY A 235 -8.73 -19.81 0.69
C GLY A 235 -8.25 -18.48 0.14
N GLN A 236 -8.05 -18.35 -1.19
CA GLN A 236 -7.63 -17.11 -1.84
C GLN A 236 -8.84 -16.36 -2.40
N TYR A 237 -8.94 -15.08 -2.06
CA TYR A 237 -10.01 -14.18 -2.54
C TYR A 237 -9.44 -12.86 -3.00
N GLU A 238 -10.12 -12.23 -3.95
CA GLU A 238 -9.88 -10.87 -4.44
C GLU A 238 -11.10 -9.99 -4.17
N LEU A 239 -10.87 -8.71 -3.95
CA LEU A 239 -11.92 -7.71 -3.79
C LEU A 239 -11.79 -6.64 -4.86
N ASP A 240 -12.83 -6.48 -5.68
CA ASP A 240 -12.93 -5.43 -6.68
C ASP A 240 -13.83 -4.30 -6.21
N PHE A 241 -13.25 -3.15 -5.88
CA PHE A 241 -14.00 -2.00 -5.39
C PHE A 241 -13.64 -0.69 -6.11
N GLY A 242 -14.52 0.30 -5.98
CA GLY A 242 -14.46 1.55 -6.72
C GLY A 242 -13.12 2.29 -6.54
N TYR A 243 -12.60 2.79 -7.65
CA TYR A 243 -11.40 3.62 -7.68
C TYR A 243 -11.63 4.99 -7.02
N THR A 244 -10.56 5.62 -6.56
CA THR A 244 -10.58 6.98 -6.01
C THR A 244 -9.29 7.72 -6.38
N ASP A 245 -9.12 8.96 -5.90
CA ASP A 245 -7.85 9.65 -6.03
C ASP A 245 -6.71 8.86 -5.36
N MET A 246 -5.50 9.16 -5.75
CA MET A 246 -4.32 8.39 -5.37
C MET A 246 -4.07 8.35 -3.85
N LEU A 247 -4.27 9.47 -3.14
CA LEU A 247 -4.09 9.51 -1.68
C LEU A 247 -5.18 8.71 -0.99
N GLY A 248 -6.43 8.91 -1.42
CA GLY A 248 -7.58 8.18 -0.90
C GLY A 248 -7.43 6.67 -1.10
N MET A 249 -6.91 6.21 -2.25
CA MET A 249 -6.67 4.77 -2.46
C MET A 249 -5.55 4.23 -1.58
N ALA A 250 -4.46 4.98 -1.38
CA ALA A 250 -3.40 4.57 -0.46
C ALA A 250 -3.93 4.43 0.98
N ASP A 251 -4.71 5.39 1.44
CA ASP A 251 -5.38 5.35 2.76
C ASP A 251 -6.34 4.14 2.86
N ARG A 252 -7.21 3.92 1.83
CA ARG A 252 -8.13 2.77 1.77
C ARG A 252 -7.39 1.43 1.84
N PHE A 253 -6.30 1.28 1.09
CA PHE A 253 -5.53 0.04 1.04
C PHE A 253 -4.91 -0.32 2.40
N ILE A 254 -4.36 0.67 3.12
CA ILE A 254 -3.84 0.45 4.48
C ILE A 254 -4.97 0.09 5.44
N PHE A 255 -6.08 0.82 5.39
CA PHE A 255 -7.24 0.55 6.24
C PHE A 255 -7.83 -0.83 5.98
N LEU A 256 -7.99 -1.21 4.70
CA LEU A 256 -8.51 -2.52 4.29
C LEU A 256 -7.71 -3.68 4.89
N ARG A 257 -6.38 -3.59 4.90
CA ARG A 257 -5.53 -4.64 5.51
C ARG A 257 -5.81 -4.84 6.99
N VAL A 258 -6.14 -3.78 7.71
CA VAL A 258 -6.53 -3.87 9.12
C VAL A 258 -7.96 -4.36 9.26
N LEU A 259 -8.88 -3.82 8.47
CA LEU A 259 -10.28 -4.25 8.44
C LEU A 259 -10.42 -5.76 8.23
N LEU A 260 -9.78 -6.30 7.19
CA LEU A 260 -9.80 -7.73 6.89
C LEU A 260 -9.33 -8.59 8.08
N LYS A 261 -8.26 -8.17 8.76
CA LYS A 261 -7.75 -8.87 9.95
C LYS A 261 -8.71 -8.80 11.13
N GLU A 262 -9.30 -7.64 11.39
CA GLU A 262 -10.21 -7.47 12.52
C GLU A 262 -11.53 -8.24 12.31
N ILE A 263 -12.06 -8.26 11.09
CA ILE A 263 -13.26 -9.05 10.79
C ILE A 263 -12.92 -10.56 10.80
N ALA A 264 -11.80 -10.98 10.22
CA ALA A 264 -11.40 -12.40 10.24
C ALA A 264 -11.32 -12.98 11.67
N LYS A 265 -10.81 -12.20 12.63
CA LYS A 265 -10.76 -12.62 14.05
C LYS A 265 -12.13 -12.97 14.62
N LYS A 266 -13.20 -12.27 14.26
CA LYS A 266 -14.56 -12.55 14.71
C LYS A 266 -15.04 -13.92 14.24
N HIS A 267 -14.54 -14.38 13.08
CA HIS A 267 -14.88 -15.66 12.47
C HIS A 267 -13.89 -16.78 12.85
N GLY A 268 -12.93 -16.51 13.74
CA GLY A 268 -11.90 -17.49 14.13
C GLY A 268 -10.82 -17.70 13.07
N TYR A 269 -10.70 -16.77 12.10
CA TYR A 269 -9.74 -16.77 11.01
C TYR A 269 -8.65 -15.74 11.21
N PHE A 270 -7.62 -15.80 10.36
CA PHE A 270 -6.67 -14.72 10.16
C PHE A 270 -6.38 -14.54 8.66
N ILE A 271 -5.96 -13.35 8.27
CA ILE A 271 -5.64 -13.02 6.89
C ILE A 271 -4.13 -13.05 6.66
N SER A 272 -3.71 -13.75 5.62
CA SER A 272 -2.34 -13.70 5.12
C SER A 272 -2.27 -12.83 3.86
N PHE A 273 -1.36 -11.86 3.90
CA PHE A 273 -1.00 -11.02 2.76
C PHE A 273 0.31 -11.46 2.11
N MET A 274 0.80 -12.65 2.45
CA MET A 274 1.98 -13.20 1.80
C MET A 274 1.70 -13.41 0.31
N PRO A 275 2.55 -12.91 -0.58
CA PRO A 275 2.41 -13.14 -2.02
C PRO A 275 2.40 -14.61 -2.40
N LYS A 276 3.15 -15.44 -1.69
CA LYS A 276 3.24 -16.89 -1.91
C LYS A 276 3.17 -17.62 -0.57
N THR A 277 2.03 -18.23 -0.26
CA THR A 277 1.82 -18.95 1.00
C THR A 277 2.38 -20.37 0.98
N GLN A 278 2.29 -21.04 -0.18
CA GLN A 278 2.80 -22.39 -0.42
C GLN A 278 3.40 -22.49 -1.83
N ILE A 279 4.29 -23.42 -2.04
CA ILE A 279 4.96 -23.61 -3.33
C ILE A 279 3.98 -23.93 -4.47
N SER A 280 2.91 -24.67 -4.16
CA SER A 280 1.85 -25.07 -5.10
C SER A 280 0.77 -24.03 -5.32
N ASP A 281 0.72 -22.97 -4.50
CA ASP A 281 -0.31 -21.94 -4.61
C ASP A 281 -0.02 -20.93 -5.73
N TRP A 282 -1.06 -20.27 -6.15
CA TRP A 282 -0.96 -19.09 -6.98
C TRP A 282 -0.39 -17.93 -6.16
N ARG A 283 0.25 -16.99 -6.85
CA ARG A 283 0.71 -15.76 -6.23
C ARG A 283 -0.49 -14.87 -5.94
N SER A 284 -0.53 -14.26 -4.76
CA SER A 284 -1.45 -13.16 -4.46
C SER A 284 -0.87 -11.85 -5.00
N GLY A 285 -1.61 -11.21 -5.89
CA GLY A 285 -1.33 -9.89 -6.42
C GLY A 285 -2.05 -8.78 -5.65
N ALA A 286 -1.77 -7.56 -6.03
CA ALA A 286 -2.54 -6.37 -5.69
C ALA A 286 -2.45 -5.40 -6.86
N HIS A 287 -3.07 -5.78 -7.98
CA HIS A 287 -2.92 -5.08 -9.24
C HIS A 287 -3.31 -3.61 -9.11
N ILE A 288 -2.48 -2.73 -9.68
CA ILE A 288 -2.69 -1.28 -9.61
C ILE A 288 -3.24 -0.80 -10.94
N ASN A 289 -4.54 -0.50 -10.97
CA ASN A 289 -5.20 0.11 -12.12
C ASN A 289 -5.18 1.63 -11.96
N HIS A 290 -4.60 2.36 -12.89
CA HIS A 290 -4.62 3.80 -12.82
C HIS A 290 -5.10 4.45 -14.11
N SER A 291 -5.79 5.57 -13.95
CA SER A 291 -6.15 6.48 -15.02
C SER A 291 -5.73 7.90 -14.65
N VAL A 292 -5.57 8.75 -15.64
CA VAL A 292 -5.14 10.13 -15.44
C VAL A 292 -6.10 11.07 -16.13
N GLU A 293 -6.50 12.12 -15.42
CA GLU A 293 -7.28 13.22 -15.96
C GLU A 293 -6.44 14.47 -16.10
N SER A 294 -6.73 15.30 -17.11
CA SER A 294 -6.23 16.65 -17.20
C SER A 294 -7.00 17.53 -16.21
N ILE A 295 -6.30 18.30 -15.39
CA ILE A 295 -6.92 19.22 -14.43
C ILE A 295 -7.55 20.41 -15.16
N SER A 296 -6.90 20.89 -16.22
CA SER A 296 -7.38 22.01 -17.03
C SER A 296 -8.57 21.64 -17.93
N GLU A 297 -8.62 20.40 -18.42
CA GLU A 297 -9.74 19.84 -19.20
C GLU A 297 -10.57 18.93 -18.29
N LYS A 298 -11.40 19.49 -17.42
CA LYS A 298 -12.16 18.79 -16.37
C LYS A 298 -12.78 17.48 -16.86
N ASN A 299 -12.55 16.40 -16.10
CA ASN A 299 -13.09 15.05 -16.32
C ASN A 299 -12.66 14.40 -17.63
N LYS A 300 -11.58 14.83 -18.24
CA LYS A 300 -11.05 14.22 -19.44
C LYS A 300 -9.98 13.19 -19.09
N ASN A 301 -10.31 11.91 -19.19
CA ASN A 301 -9.32 10.85 -19.13
C ASN A 301 -8.37 10.98 -20.33
N ILE A 302 -7.11 11.30 -20.05
CA ILE A 302 -6.09 11.53 -21.09
C ILE A 302 -5.59 10.23 -21.73
N TYR A 303 -5.93 9.08 -21.19
CA TYR A 303 -5.58 7.78 -21.78
C TYR A 303 -6.53 7.38 -22.92
N LYS A 304 -7.66 8.10 -23.06
CA LYS A 304 -8.67 7.81 -24.07
C LYS A 304 -8.54 8.72 -25.29
N ASP A 305 -8.56 8.10 -26.48
CA ASP A 305 -8.70 8.77 -27.77
C ASP A 305 -9.69 7.98 -28.64
N GLY A 306 -10.95 8.43 -28.69
CA GLY A 306 -12.05 7.66 -29.27
C GLY A 306 -12.20 6.30 -28.57
N ASP A 307 -12.07 5.22 -29.33
CA ASP A 307 -12.12 3.84 -28.83
C ASP A 307 -10.73 3.19 -28.68
N LYS A 308 -9.68 4.00 -28.61
CA LYS A 308 -8.29 3.54 -28.50
C LYS A 308 -7.58 4.22 -27.33
N PHE A 309 -6.49 3.60 -26.90
CA PHE A 309 -5.54 4.25 -26.01
C PHE A 309 -4.82 5.39 -26.73
N SER A 310 -4.74 6.53 -26.09
CA SER A 310 -4.11 7.74 -26.63
C SER A 310 -2.58 7.63 -26.71
N ALA A 311 -1.94 8.54 -27.43
CA ALA A 311 -0.49 8.70 -27.40
C ALA A 311 0.05 8.99 -25.98
N ARG A 312 -0.72 9.75 -25.17
CA ARG A 312 -0.35 10.02 -23.76
C ARG A 312 -0.39 8.76 -22.90
N ALA A 313 -1.31 7.83 -23.16
CA ALA A 313 -1.30 6.52 -22.50
C ALA A 313 -0.05 5.72 -22.87
N MET A 314 0.37 5.75 -24.13
CA MET A 314 1.61 5.08 -24.56
C MET A 314 2.85 5.73 -23.95
N ASN A 315 2.88 7.05 -23.81
CA ASN A 315 3.94 7.74 -23.09
C ASN A 315 4.01 7.30 -21.61
N ALA A 316 2.85 7.16 -20.96
CA ALA A 316 2.76 6.65 -19.59
C ALA A 316 3.32 5.22 -19.47
N VAL A 317 2.93 4.33 -20.38
CA VAL A 317 3.49 2.96 -20.47
C VAL A 317 5.02 2.98 -20.62
N ALA A 318 5.54 3.86 -21.48
CA ALA A 318 6.99 3.99 -21.68
C ALA A 318 7.71 4.40 -20.38
N GLY A 319 7.19 5.40 -19.67
CA GLY A 319 7.73 5.82 -18.38
C GLY A 319 7.69 4.71 -17.32
N MET A 320 6.60 3.96 -17.24
CA MET A 320 6.50 2.82 -16.32
C MET A 320 7.49 1.72 -16.67
N LEU A 321 7.70 1.40 -17.94
CA LEU A 321 8.65 0.36 -18.36
C LEU A 321 10.09 0.78 -18.14
N GLU A 322 10.44 2.05 -18.33
CA GLU A 322 11.79 2.55 -18.09
C GLU A 322 12.19 2.38 -16.63
N HIS A 323 11.28 2.69 -15.70
CA HIS A 323 11.48 2.63 -14.25
C HIS A 323 10.89 1.37 -13.60
N GLY A 324 10.49 0.38 -14.41
CA GLY A 324 9.69 -0.78 -13.96
C GLY A 324 10.38 -1.63 -12.90
N ALA A 325 11.70 -1.84 -12.99
CA ALA A 325 12.42 -2.60 -11.98
C ALA A 325 12.48 -1.86 -10.62
N ALA A 326 12.62 -0.54 -10.64
CA ALA A 326 12.60 0.28 -9.43
C ALA A 326 11.19 0.35 -8.81
N ILE A 327 10.15 0.45 -9.63
CA ILE A 327 8.75 0.37 -9.18
C ILE A 327 8.50 -0.99 -8.53
N THR A 328 8.95 -2.08 -9.14
CA THR A 328 8.81 -3.45 -8.59
C THR A 328 9.46 -3.59 -7.21
N ALA A 329 10.58 -2.92 -6.92
CA ALA A 329 11.18 -2.96 -5.59
C ALA A 329 10.27 -2.41 -4.48
N LEU A 330 9.44 -1.42 -4.79
CA LEU A 330 8.45 -0.86 -3.86
C LEU A 330 7.13 -1.64 -3.88
N ALA A 331 6.72 -2.12 -5.04
CA ALA A 331 5.46 -2.86 -5.24
C ALA A 331 5.53 -4.32 -4.77
N CYS A 332 6.75 -4.88 -4.72
CA CYS A 332 7.08 -6.25 -4.29
C CYS A 332 8.23 -6.22 -3.28
N PRO A 333 8.01 -5.68 -2.07
CA PRO A 333 9.11 -5.27 -1.19
C PRO A 333 9.67 -6.37 -0.30
N THR A 334 9.26 -7.63 -0.45
CA THR A 334 9.71 -8.74 0.42
C THR A 334 10.43 -9.82 -0.37
N VAL A 335 11.25 -10.64 0.31
CA VAL A 335 11.85 -11.82 -0.30
C VAL A 335 10.77 -12.73 -0.91
N ASN A 336 9.66 -12.94 -0.19
CA ASN A 336 8.56 -13.79 -0.62
C ASN A 336 7.85 -13.27 -1.88
N SER A 337 7.87 -11.97 -2.15
CA SER A 337 7.25 -11.35 -3.32
C SER A 337 7.73 -11.95 -4.65
N TYR A 338 8.99 -12.38 -4.71
CA TYR A 338 9.62 -12.88 -5.94
C TYR A 338 9.42 -14.38 -6.17
N ASN A 339 8.95 -15.12 -5.17
CA ASN A 339 8.71 -16.57 -5.29
C ASN A 339 7.58 -16.91 -6.28
N GLY A 340 6.74 -15.94 -6.62
CA GLY A 340 5.64 -16.09 -7.56
C GLY A 340 5.90 -15.58 -8.98
N PHE A 341 7.05 -14.91 -9.24
CA PHE A 341 7.42 -14.43 -10.57
C PHE A 341 8.09 -15.53 -11.42
N VAL A 342 7.44 -16.67 -11.50
CA VAL A 342 7.88 -17.82 -12.28
C VAL A 342 6.85 -18.15 -13.35
N PRO A 343 7.26 -18.52 -14.58
CA PRO A 343 6.35 -18.78 -15.68
C PRO A 343 5.48 -20.03 -15.43
N SER A 344 6.03 -21.05 -14.83
CA SER A 344 5.34 -22.26 -14.45
C SER A 344 6.09 -22.95 -13.31
N VAL A 345 5.39 -23.75 -12.54
CA VAL A 345 6.01 -24.66 -11.56
C VAL A 345 6.05 -26.04 -12.21
N GLU A 346 7.20 -26.39 -12.80
CA GLU A 346 7.38 -27.72 -13.39
C GLU A 346 7.13 -28.81 -12.35
N GLY A 347 6.33 -29.79 -12.71
CA GLY A 347 6.09 -31.00 -11.95
C GLY A 347 5.01 -30.93 -10.87
N LEU A 348 4.50 -29.77 -10.50
CA LEU A 348 3.41 -29.68 -9.52
C LEU A 348 2.01 -29.71 -10.14
N ASP A 349 1.80 -29.09 -11.32
CA ASP A 349 0.46 -28.94 -11.88
C ASP A 349 0.34 -29.22 -13.40
N GLY A 350 1.22 -30.04 -13.97
CA GLY A 350 1.13 -30.37 -15.40
C GLY A 350 1.42 -29.22 -16.34
N GLY A 351 2.19 -28.22 -15.91
CA GLY A 351 2.62 -27.08 -16.73
C GLY A 351 1.65 -25.91 -16.78
N MET A 352 0.84 -25.72 -15.77
CA MET A 352 -0.07 -24.56 -15.69
C MET A 352 0.69 -23.26 -15.50
N HIS A 353 0.27 -22.26 -16.26
CA HIS A 353 0.79 -20.89 -16.14
C HIS A 353 0.37 -20.24 -14.84
N THR A 354 1.29 -19.47 -14.23
CA THR A 354 1.06 -18.83 -12.93
C THR A 354 0.26 -17.53 -13.02
N TRP A 355 0.01 -17.01 -14.21
CA TRP A 355 -0.65 -15.72 -14.51
C TRP A 355 0.09 -14.51 -13.90
N ALA A 356 1.26 -14.72 -13.29
CA ALA A 356 2.13 -13.67 -12.81
C ALA A 356 3.04 -13.14 -13.94
N PRO A 357 3.33 -11.83 -13.96
CA PRO A 357 4.23 -11.27 -14.97
C PRO A 357 5.67 -11.73 -14.75
N THR A 358 6.41 -11.92 -15.85
CA THR A 358 7.82 -12.32 -15.80
C THR A 358 8.74 -11.30 -16.48
N HIS A 359 8.19 -10.47 -17.35
CA HIS A 359 8.95 -9.53 -18.18
C HIS A 359 8.38 -8.11 -18.11
N MET A 360 9.27 -7.13 -18.18
CA MET A 360 8.94 -5.71 -18.26
C MET A 360 8.52 -5.36 -19.70
N THR A 361 7.27 -5.65 -20.02
CA THR A 361 6.63 -5.34 -21.29
C THR A 361 5.15 -5.02 -21.07
N TYR A 362 4.46 -4.66 -22.14
CA TYR A 362 3.03 -4.40 -22.11
C TYR A 362 2.30 -5.12 -23.24
N GLY A 363 1.01 -5.31 -23.07
CA GLY A 363 0.19 -5.89 -24.13
C GLY A 363 -1.29 -5.61 -23.96
N SER A 364 -2.02 -5.67 -25.09
CA SER A 364 -3.48 -5.56 -25.10
C SER A 364 -4.08 -6.80 -24.42
N ASN A 365 -4.74 -6.58 -23.28
CA ASN A 365 -5.33 -7.64 -22.44
C ASN A 365 -4.39 -8.81 -22.08
N ASN A 366 -3.08 -8.60 -22.13
CA ASN A 366 -2.08 -9.63 -21.84
C ASN A 366 -1.79 -9.72 -20.34
N ARG A 367 -2.30 -10.75 -19.68
CA ARG A 367 -2.13 -10.96 -18.22
C ARG A 367 -0.75 -11.52 -17.84
N SER A 368 0.07 -11.96 -18.80
CA SER A 368 1.44 -12.41 -18.56
C SER A 368 2.47 -11.27 -18.61
N ALA A 369 2.08 -10.07 -19.06
CA ALA A 369 2.91 -8.88 -19.12
C ALA A 369 2.87 -8.09 -17.79
N MET A 370 3.95 -7.36 -17.48
CA MET A 370 3.96 -6.41 -16.35
C MET A 370 2.82 -5.39 -16.46
N ILE A 371 2.63 -4.84 -17.66
CA ILE A 371 1.60 -3.84 -17.91
C ILE A 371 0.54 -4.43 -18.86
N ARG A 372 -0.70 -4.44 -18.38
CA ARG A 372 -1.86 -4.81 -19.17
C ARG A 372 -2.66 -3.58 -19.55
N LEU A 373 -3.08 -3.51 -20.82
CA LEU A 373 -4.05 -2.54 -21.33
C LEU A 373 -5.39 -3.24 -21.47
N PRO A 374 -6.34 -3.06 -20.54
CA PRO A 374 -7.66 -3.69 -20.60
C PRO A 374 -8.44 -3.27 -21.84
N GLN A 375 -9.29 -4.17 -22.37
CA GLN A 375 -10.08 -3.88 -23.58
C GLN A 375 -11.37 -3.12 -23.30
N ASN A 376 -11.86 -3.17 -22.06
CA ASN A 376 -13.17 -2.65 -21.67
C ASN A 376 -13.13 -1.31 -20.91
N ARG A 377 -11.93 -0.82 -20.59
CA ARG A 377 -11.73 0.40 -19.81
C ARG A 377 -10.39 1.08 -20.16
N PHE A 378 -10.36 2.41 -20.08
CA PHE A 378 -9.14 3.20 -20.35
C PHE A 378 -8.37 3.48 -19.06
N CYS A 379 -7.79 2.45 -18.49
CA CYS A 379 -6.78 2.50 -17.43
C CYS A 379 -5.56 1.67 -17.84
N ILE A 380 -4.45 1.86 -17.17
CA ILE A 380 -3.24 1.06 -17.28
C ILE A 380 -3.13 0.22 -16.01
N GLU A 381 -2.98 -1.08 -16.16
CA GLU A 381 -2.88 -2.02 -15.06
C GLU A 381 -1.42 -2.48 -14.88
N ASP A 382 -0.83 -2.17 -13.71
CA ASP A 382 0.44 -2.76 -13.26
C ASP A 382 0.13 -4.06 -12.51
N ARG A 383 0.65 -5.17 -13.02
CA ARG A 383 0.42 -6.52 -12.48
C ARG A 383 1.57 -7.01 -11.61
N ALA A 384 2.68 -6.25 -11.55
CA ALA A 384 3.87 -6.62 -10.77
C ALA A 384 3.84 -6.02 -9.36
N SER A 385 2.72 -6.19 -8.64
CA SER A 385 2.55 -5.67 -7.29
C SER A 385 1.87 -6.69 -6.37
N ASP A 386 2.03 -6.54 -5.06
CA ASP A 386 1.39 -7.40 -4.05
C ASP A 386 0.96 -6.61 -2.80
N LEU A 387 0.24 -7.29 -1.89
CA LEU A 387 -0.32 -6.64 -0.70
C LEU A 387 0.70 -6.24 0.35
N THR A 388 1.95 -6.67 0.25
CA THR A 388 2.99 -6.29 1.23
C THR A 388 3.57 -4.91 0.97
N GLN A 389 3.23 -4.30 -0.17
CA GLN A 389 3.71 -2.98 -0.57
C GLN A 389 3.29 -1.87 0.41
N ASN A 390 4.09 -0.81 0.42
CA ASN A 390 3.67 0.49 0.94
C ASN A 390 3.05 1.30 -0.20
N PRO A 391 1.71 1.46 -0.26
CA PRO A 391 1.04 2.09 -1.39
C PRO A 391 1.47 3.54 -1.59
N TYR A 392 1.79 4.26 -0.51
CA TYR A 392 2.26 5.64 -0.64
C TYR A 392 3.57 5.74 -1.40
N LEU A 393 4.53 4.86 -1.12
CA LEU A 393 5.83 4.86 -1.81
C LEU A 393 5.69 4.33 -3.24
N THR A 394 4.93 3.25 -3.43
CA THR A 394 4.68 2.67 -4.76
C THR A 394 4.00 3.70 -5.67
N PHE A 395 2.91 4.32 -5.22
CA PHE A 395 2.19 5.31 -6.02
C PHE A 395 3.03 6.57 -6.28
N THR A 396 3.89 6.94 -5.34
CA THR A 396 4.83 8.04 -5.53
C THR A 396 5.73 7.80 -6.74
N LEU A 397 6.44 6.66 -6.78
CA LEU A 397 7.37 6.37 -7.88
C LEU A 397 6.64 6.06 -9.18
N LEU A 398 5.53 5.30 -9.13
CA LEU A 398 4.71 4.97 -10.29
C LEU A 398 4.19 6.25 -10.96
N SER A 399 3.60 7.17 -10.19
CA SER A 399 3.06 8.41 -10.77
C SER A 399 4.14 9.35 -11.27
N ALA A 400 5.31 9.37 -10.64
CA ALA A 400 6.46 10.12 -11.13
C ALA A 400 6.95 9.57 -12.48
N ALA A 401 7.05 8.24 -12.62
CA ALA A 401 7.44 7.57 -13.87
C ALA A 401 6.43 7.86 -14.99
N VAL A 402 5.14 7.77 -14.70
CA VAL A 402 4.06 8.12 -15.63
C VAL A 402 4.14 9.59 -16.05
N THR A 403 4.28 10.49 -15.09
CA THR A 403 4.39 11.93 -15.36
C THR A 403 5.59 12.24 -16.24
N LYS A 404 6.75 11.65 -15.94
CA LYS A 404 7.97 11.77 -16.75
C LYS A 404 7.74 11.25 -18.17
N GLY A 405 7.17 10.05 -18.32
CA GLY A 405 6.84 9.48 -19.63
C GLY A 405 5.98 10.42 -20.48
N ILE A 406 4.94 11.01 -19.87
CA ILE A 406 4.03 11.93 -20.56
C ILE A 406 4.72 13.26 -20.90
N THR A 407 5.42 13.88 -19.97
CA THR A 407 6.04 15.20 -20.17
C THR A 407 7.23 15.17 -21.14
N GLU A 408 7.96 14.06 -21.18
CA GLU A 408 9.08 13.84 -22.11
C GLU A 408 8.66 13.18 -23.43
N ASN A 409 7.36 12.88 -23.62
CA ASN A 409 6.83 12.19 -24.80
C ASN A 409 7.55 10.87 -25.12
N MET A 410 7.87 10.10 -24.09
CA MET A 410 8.56 8.82 -24.21
C MET A 410 7.75 7.84 -25.07
N GLN A 411 8.45 6.96 -25.79
CA GLN A 411 7.79 5.96 -26.64
C GLN A 411 8.07 4.56 -26.09
N PRO A 412 7.04 3.72 -25.89
CA PRO A 412 7.24 2.35 -25.45
C PRO A 412 7.82 1.50 -26.58
N PRO A 413 8.46 0.36 -26.25
CA PRO A 413 8.81 -0.64 -27.24
C PRO A 413 7.57 -1.24 -27.92
N GLU A 414 7.74 -2.18 -28.82
CA GLU A 414 6.62 -2.91 -29.43
C GLU A 414 5.86 -3.73 -28.36
N ALA A 415 4.52 -3.74 -28.46
CA ALA A 415 3.64 -4.48 -27.56
C ALA A 415 3.82 -6.00 -27.71
N THR A 416 3.83 -6.72 -26.61
CA THR A 416 3.82 -8.18 -26.61
C THR A 416 2.38 -8.69 -26.42
N ASN A 417 1.75 -9.10 -27.51
CA ASN A 417 0.33 -9.55 -27.50
C ASN A 417 0.17 -11.07 -27.50
N LYS A 418 1.24 -11.83 -27.29
CA LYS A 418 1.22 -13.28 -27.06
C LYS A 418 1.61 -13.60 -25.62
N SER A 419 1.24 -14.79 -25.19
CA SER A 419 1.63 -15.29 -23.87
C SER A 419 3.15 -15.26 -23.72
N LEU A 420 3.65 -14.63 -22.66
CA LEU A 420 5.08 -14.58 -22.34
C LEU A 420 5.63 -15.92 -21.84
N TYR A 421 4.76 -16.86 -21.51
CA TYR A 421 5.15 -18.22 -21.15
C TYR A 421 5.48 -19.10 -22.38
N ASP A 422 4.98 -18.68 -23.56
CA ASP A 422 5.12 -19.39 -24.83
C ASP A 422 6.13 -18.71 -25.78
N ILE A 423 6.85 -17.69 -25.32
CA ILE A 423 7.88 -17.04 -26.13
C ILE A 423 9.12 -17.93 -26.25
N THR A 424 9.77 -17.87 -27.40
CA THR A 424 11.06 -18.55 -27.59
C THR A 424 12.17 -17.86 -26.76
N GLU A 425 13.25 -18.59 -26.48
CA GLU A 425 14.40 -18.04 -25.76
C GLU A 425 14.99 -16.79 -26.47
N GLU A 426 14.99 -16.80 -27.81
CA GLU A 426 15.47 -15.66 -28.61
C GLU A 426 14.56 -14.43 -28.49
N GLU A 427 13.26 -14.62 -28.40
CA GLU A 427 12.29 -13.54 -28.15
C GLU A 427 12.43 -13.01 -26.72
N GLY A 428 12.55 -13.90 -25.75
CA GLY A 428 12.74 -13.54 -24.34
C GLY A 428 13.99 -12.72 -24.10
N LYS A 429 15.10 -13.01 -24.81
CA LYS A 429 16.35 -12.22 -24.70
C LYS A 429 16.21 -10.75 -25.14
N LYS A 430 15.16 -10.42 -25.91
CA LYS A 430 14.90 -9.05 -26.38
C LYS A 430 14.07 -8.23 -25.40
N ILE A 431 13.45 -8.86 -24.40
CA ILE A 431 12.57 -8.22 -23.44
C ILE A 431 13.25 -8.30 -22.06
N LYS A 432 13.38 -7.16 -21.37
CA LYS A 432 13.93 -7.15 -20.01
C LYS A 432 13.03 -7.98 -19.08
N THR A 433 13.62 -8.82 -18.26
CA THR A 433 12.89 -9.54 -17.20
C THR A 433 12.62 -8.62 -16.02
N LEU A 434 11.55 -8.88 -15.28
CA LEU A 434 11.38 -8.34 -13.93
C LEU A 434 12.55 -8.81 -13.05
N PRO A 435 12.88 -8.08 -11.97
CA PRO A 435 13.81 -8.56 -10.96
C PRO A 435 13.37 -9.96 -10.47
N ARG A 436 14.31 -10.88 -10.34
CA ARG A 436 14.05 -12.28 -9.97
C ARG A 436 14.11 -12.53 -8.47
N ASN A 437 14.64 -11.57 -7.73
CA ASN A 437 14.77 -11.62 -6.29
C ASN A 437 14.83 -10.21 -5.71
N LEU A 438 14.73 -10.11 -4.38
CA LEU A 438 14.74 -8.83 -3.68
C LEU A 438 16.05 -8.05 -3.90
N LEU A 439 17.20 -8.72 -3.98
CA LEU A 439 18.48 -8.06 -4.19
C LEU A 439 18.54 -7.35 -5.54
N GLU A 440 18.16 -8.04 -6.63
CA GLU A 440 18.11 -7.44 -7.98
C GLU A 440 17.19 -6.21 -8.01
N ALA A 441 16.06 -6.28 -7.31
CA ALA A 441 15.12 -5.17 -7.24
C ALA A 441 15.68 -3.97 -6.46
N ILE A 442 16.35 -4.20 -5.33
CA ILE A 442 16.97 -3.14 -4.54
C ILE A 442 18.12 -2.49 -5.33
N ASP A 443 18.93 -3.28 -6.03
CA ASP A 443 20.02 -2.76 -6.85
C ASP A 443 19.47 -1.89 -7.99
N ALA A 444 18.39 -2.32 -8.64
CA ALA A 444 17.70 -1.53 -9.65
C ALA A 444 17.10 -0.23 -9.06
N PHE A 445 16.46 -0.30 -7.91
CA PHE A 445 15.92 0.89 -7.21
C PHE A 445 17.01 1.90 -6.85
N LYS A 446 18.14 1.42 -6.34
CA LYS A 446 19.29 2.24 -5.97
C LYS A 446 19.95 2.92 -7.19
N ALA A 447 19.98 2.21 -8.32
CA ALA A 447 20.60 2.67 -9.55
C ALA A 447 19.72 3.67 -10.33
N ASP A 448 18.41 3.59 -10.17
CA ASP A 448 17.45 4.39 -10.93
C ASP A 448 17.54 5.88 -10.57
N PRO A 449 17.75 6.79 -11.54
CA PRO A 449 17.88 8.22 -11.27
C PRO A 449 16.57 8.84 -10.74
N LEU A 450 15.40 8.34 -11.16
CA LEU A 450 14.11 8.89 -10.75
C LEU A 450 13.87 8.72 -9.25
N THR A 451 14.38 7.65 -8.64
CA THR A 451 14.24 7.44 -7.19
C THR A 451 14.89 8.58 -6.39
N LYS A 452 16.03 9.10 -6.87
CA LYS A 452 16.75 10.22 -6.25
C LYS A 452 16.07 11.57 -6.45
N GLU A 453 15.26 11.70 -7.49
CA GLU A 453 14.47 12.92 -7.75
C GLU A 453 13.19 12.97 -6.89
N VAL A 454 12.69 11.81 -6.53
CA VAL A 454 11.37 11.64 -5.92
C VAL A 454 11.45 11.48 -4.40
N PHE A 455 12.41 10.69 -3.91
CA PHE A 455 12.58 10.41 -2.50
C PHE A 455 13.70 11.23 -1.87
N SER A 456 13.55 11.56 -0.58
CA SER A 456 14.64 12.14 0.19
C SER A 456 15.80 11.14 0.35
N GLU A 457 17.01 11.66 0.57
CA GLU A 457 18.18 10.82 0.84
C GLU A 457 17.94 9.92 2.07
N ALA A 458 17.31 10.46 3.12
CA ALA A 458 16.95 9.70 4.30
C ALA A 458 16.00 8.55 3.99
N MET A 459 14.95 8.78 3.18
CA MET A 459 14.03 7.72 2.74
C MET A 459 14.75 6.63 1.94
N LEU A 460 15.59 7.02 0.99
CA LEU A 460 16.38 6.08 0.17
C LEU A 460 17.29 5.22 1.03
N ASN A 461 18.06 5.83 1.93
CA ASN A 461 19.00 5.13 2.80
C ASN A 461 18.29 4.16 3.74
N ASN A 462 17.15 4.58 4.31
CA ASN A 462 16.31 3.72 5.15
C ASN A 462 15.79 2.51 4.38
N PHE A 463 15.15 2.74 3.23
CA PHE A 463 14.57 1.65 2.43
C PHE A 463 15.64 0.68 1.94
N ILE A 464 16.68 1.19 1.31
CA ILE A 464 17.78 0.38 0.75
C ILE A 464 18.48 -0.40 1.87
N GLY A 465 18.86 0.27 2.96
CA GLY A 465 19.57 -0.36 4.08
C GLY A 465 18.74 -1.47 4.74
N TYR A 466 17.45 -1.23 4.98
CA TYR A 466 16.56 -2.23 5.56
C TYR A 466 16.38 -3.45 4.64
N LYS A 467 16.20 -3.21 3.34
CA LYS A 467 15.97 -4.29 2.38
C LYS A 467 17.24 -5.12 2.09
N TYR A 468 18.40 -4.52 2.11
CA TYR A 468 19.67 -5.28 2.08
C TYR A 468 19.84 -6.14 3.33
N ASP A 469 19.47 -5.64 4.52
CA ASP A 469 19.51 -6.41 5.76
C ASP A 469 18.50 -7.58 5.72
N GLU A 470 17.27 -7.35 5.23
CA GLU A 470 16.27 -8.40 5.03
C GLU A 470 16.79 -9.51 4.11
N TRP A 471 17.35 -9.13 2.96
CA TRP A 471 17.94 -10.06 2.01
C TRP A 471 19.11 -10.84 2.62
N SER A 472 20.02 -10.16 3.30
CA SER A 472 21.19 -10.78 3.92
C SER A 472 20.78 -11.80 4.97
N ARG A 473 19.85 -11.46 5.86
CA ARG A 473 19.35 -12.38 6.89
C ARG A 473 18.67 -13.60 6.28
N TYR A 474 17.84 -13.40 5.26
CA TYR A 474 17.20 -14.51 4.56
C TYR A 474 18.23 -15.42 3.89
N HIS A 475 19.17 -14.85 3.13
CA HIS A 475 20.15 -15.60 2.36
C HIS A 475 21.17 -16.37 3.22
N THR A 476 21.40 -15.92 4.45
CA THR A 476 22.28 -16.60 5.40
C THR A 476 21.56 -17.58 6.34
N THR A 477 20.25 -17.69 6.24
CA THR A 477 19.44 -18.62 7.04
C THR A 477 19.40 -19.97 6.34
N THR A 478 19.84 -21.04 7.04
CA THR A 478 19.66 -22.41 6.55
C THR A 478 18.18 -22.80 6.64
N THR A 479 17.63 -23.28 5.54
CA THR A 479 16.22 -23.66 5.42
C THR A 479 16.03 -25.18 5.51
N ASP A 480 14.78 -25.62 5.78
CA ASP A 480 14.44 -27.06 5.79
C ASP A 480 14.67 -27.72 4.43
N TRP A 481 14.77 -26.94 3.34
CA TRP A 481 15.09 -27.46 2.00
C TRP A 481 16.56 -27.87 1.86
N GLU A 482 17.46 -27.26 2.65
CA GLU A 482 18.90 -27.56 2.62
C GLU A 482 19.29 -28.69 3.57
N ILE A 483 18.42 -29.06 4.53
CA ILE A 483 18.62 -30.13 5.51
C ILE A 483 17.97 -31.43 5.03
#